data_3d68550fe08b2a8661abdc7e3b68c7ee
#
_entry.id   3d68550fe08b2a8661abdc7e3b68c7ee
#
_cell.length_a   1.000
_cell.length_b   1.000
_cell.length_c   1.000
_cell.angle_alpha   90.00
_cell.angle_beta   90.00
_cell.angle_gamma   90.00
#
_symmetry.space_group_name_H-M   'P 1'
#
loop_
_entity.id
_entity.type
_entity.pdbx_description
1 polymer ?
#
loop_
_entity_poly.entity_id
_entity_poly.type
_entity_poly.pdbx_seq_one_letter_code
_entity_poly.pdbx_strand_id
1 'polypeptide(L)'
;MAAGGPVIRLGGYDIDIVVQGYPGKSVCHGGLGWSTVALVRCRPEGRERMALIDGGTFGMRRTLIERLGQRGLAPRDVTDMLLTHSHHDHSVNWTLFSGARIVIGAQELDWSLTVPWGETPVAELYMKELKTWPTLHTASDGEEVFPGMTAHIAGGHTPGHLVFVLRGADRDAIFTGDAAKNRAEMLSHAADMSYDPSVTAASIEMLWKLWRSRPGNILIPGHDMPMVLDGDGKTRYVGEREAAISSWFGDSIEQTTLIRLTVG
;
A
#
# COMPACT_ATOMS: atom_id res chain seq x y z
N MET A 1 7.65 22.38 0.76
CA MET A 1 6.67 21.63 -0.05
C MET A 1 5.57 21.18 0.91
N ALA A 2 4.29 21.38 0.59
CA ALA A 2 3.19 20.94 1.44
C ALA A 2 3.28 19.43 1.60
N ALA A 3 3.43 18.97 2.82
CA ALA A 3 3.62 17.58 3.14
C ALA A 3 2.24 16.92 3.28
N GLY A 4 1.92 16.06 2.40
CA GLY A 4 0.84 15.09 2.57
C GLY A 4 -0.20 15.12 1.46
N GLY A 5 -0.49 13.94 0.95
CA GLY A 5 -1.64 13.69 0.11
C GLY A 5 -2.96 14.04 0.82
N PRO A 6 -4.10 13.96 0.13
CA PRO A 6 -5.40 14.29 0.71
C PRO A 6 -5.72 13.38 1.90
N VAL A 7 -6.21 13.97 3.00
CA VAL A 7 -6.84 13.21 4.08
C VAL A 7 -8.27 12.85 3.64
N ILE A 8 -8.52 11.57 3.53
CA ILE A 8 -9.83 11.02 3.15
C ILE A 8 -10.59 10.68 4.43
N ARG A 9 -11.74 11.32 4.65
CA ARG A 9 -12.60 11.03 5.80
C ARG A 9 -13.66 10.01 5.43
N LEU A 10 -13.81 9.01 6.29
CA LEU A 10 -14.67 7.87 6.08
C LEU A 10 -15.42 7.50 7.37
N GLY A 11 -16.39 8.32 7.77
CA GLY A 11 -17.30 8.04 8.88
C GLY A 11 -16.66 7.43 10.13
N GLY A 12 -15.85 8.21 10.87
CA GLY A 12 -15.13 7.72 12.06
C GLY A 12 -13.68 7.30 11.81
N TYR A 13 -13.24 7.32 10.54
CA TYR A 13 -11.87 7.04 10.12
C TYR A 13 -11.28 8.21 9.35
N ASP A 14 -10.02 8.51 9.63
CA ASP A 14 -9.19 9.38 8.80
C ASP A 14 -8.15 8.52 8.08
N ILE A 15 -8.16 8.55 6.76
CA ILE A 15 -7.17 7.89 5.90
C ILE A 15 -6.24 8.97 5.35
N ASP A 16 -4.97 8.87 5.68
CA ASP A 16 -3.92 9.79 5.25
C ASP A 16 -2.95 9.04 4.33
N ILE A 17 -2.80 9.50 3.10
CA ILE A 17 -1.82 8.94 2.17
C ILE A 17 -0.44 9.51 2.54
N VAL A 18 0.30 8.78 3.36
CA VAL A 18 1.62 9.19 3.85
C VAL A 18 2.63 9.26 2.72
N VAL A 19 2.60 8.25 1.82
CA VAL A 19 3.36 8.24 0.58
C VAL A 19 2.40 7.86 -0.55
N GLN A 20 2.25 8.71 -1.51
CA GLN A 20 1.46 8.43 -2.71
C GLN A 20 2.26 7.51 -3.63
N GLY A 21 1.70 6.37 -3.99
CA GLY A 21 2.32 5.41 -4.90
C GLY A 21 2.55 5.99 -6.30
N TYR A 22 3.52 5.44 -7.00
CA TYR A 22 3.85 5.83 -8.37
C TYR A 22 4.08 4.59 -9.26
N PRO A 23 3.31 4.43 -10.34
CA PRO A 23 3.48 3.33 -11.27
C PRO A 23 4.55 3.68 -12.30
N GLY A 24 5.75 3.16 -12.19
CA GLY A 24 6.79 3.51 -13.14
C GLY A 24 7.87 2.46 -13.28
N LYS A 25 8.42 2.35 -14.49
CA LYS A 25 9.64 1.60 -14.78
C LYS A 25 10.66 2.53 -15.44
N SER A 26 11.90 2.43 -15.01
CA SER A 26 13.02 3.07 -15.70
C SER A 26 13.41 2.23 -16.91
N VAL A 27 13.62 2.87 -18.05
CA VAL A 27 14.07 2.19 -19.28
C VAL A 27 15.50 1.65 -19.19
N CYS A 28 16.29 2.14 -18.24
CA CYS A 28 17.69 1.76 -18.07
C CYS A 28 17.99 0.98 -16.79
N HIS A 29 17.04 0.91 -15.83
CA HIS A 29 17.32 0.40 -14.50
C HIS A 29 16.24 -0.59 -14.00
N GLY A 30 15.10 -0.72 -14.70
CA GLY A 30 13.97 -1.54 -14.25
C GLY A 30 13.00 -0.75 -13.38
N GLY A 31 12.89 -1.08 -12.08
CA GLY A 31 11.95 -0.42 -11.19
C GLY A 31 12.27 1.05 -10.94
N LEU A 32 11.29 1.92 -11.11
CA LEU A 32 11.31 3.33 -10.69
C LEU A 32 10.12 3.63 -9.78
N GLY A 33 9.06 2.84 -9.87
CA GLY A 33 7.87 2.98 -9.06
C GLY A 33 8.13 2.75 -7.58
N TRP A 34 7.24 3.26 -6.76
CA TRP A 34 7.23 3.04 -5.31
C TRP A 34 5.81 2.81 -4.81
N SER A 35 5.70 2.06 -3.72
CA SER A 35 4.42 1.67 -3.15
C SER A 35 3.72 2.82 -2.43
N THR A 36 2.38 2.74 -2.38
CA THR A 36 1.54 3.58 -1.53
C THR A 36 1.72 3.18 -0.08
N VAL A 37 1.89 4.17 0.80
CA VAL A 37 1.83 3.96 2.25
C VAL A 37 0.66 4.78 2.79
N ALA A 38 -0.32 4.12 3.40
CA ALA A 38 -1.51 4.76 3.93
C ALA A 38 -1.62 4.57 5.45
N LEU A 39 -1.96 5.64 6.17
CA LEU A 39 -2.22 5.62 7.59
C LEU A 39 -3.72 5.76 7.83
N VAL A 40 -4.31 4.79 8.51
CA VAL A 40 -5.71 4.81 8.93
C VAL A 40 -5.78 5.06 10.43
N ARG A 41 -6.55 6.07 10.83
CA ARG A 41 -6.78 6.42 12.24
C ARG A 41 -8.25 6.26 12.62
N CYS A 42 -8.50 5.71 13.81
CA CYS A 42 -9.81 5.67 14.41
C CYS A 42 -9.71 5.74 15.94
N ARG A 43 -10.85 5.90 16.61
CA ARG A 43 -10.92 5.96 18.08
C ARG A 43 -12.04 5.07 18.62
N PRO A 44 -11.93 3.74 18.48
CA PRO A 44 -12.91 2.83 19.06
C PRO A 44 -12.88 2.96 20.59
N GLU A 45 -14.05 3.09 21.17
CA GLU A 45 -14.20 3.24 22.65
C GLU A 45 -13.31 4.36 23.26
N GLY A 46 -13.03 5.41 22.46
CA GLY A 46 -12.21 6.55 22.90
C GLY A 46 -10.69 6.31 22.86
N ARG A 47 -10.23 5.12 22.52
CA ARG A 47 -8.80 4.79 22.38
C ARG A 47 -8.34 5.01 20.96
N GLU A 48 -7.24 5.74 20.79
CA GLU A 48 -6.68 5.95 19.46
C GLU A 48 -6.01 4.67 18.94
N ARG A 49 -6.35 4.31 17.71
CA ARG A 49 -5.75 3.19 16.96
C ARG A 49 -5.26 3.72 15.61
N MET A 50 -4.07 3.29 15.23
CA MET A 50 -3.40 3.70 13.98
C MET A 50 -2.89 2.48 13.25
N ALA A 51 -3.45 2.20 12.07
CA ALA A 51 -2.94 1.18 11.17
C ALA A 51 -2.15 1.82 10.03
N LEU A 52 -0.92 1.39 9.82
CA LEU A 52 -0.15 1.69 8.62
C LEU A 52 -0.29 0.53 7.63
N ILE A 53 -0.73 0.84 6.42
CA ILE A 53 -0.87 -0.15 5.33
C ILE A 53 0.34 -0.01 4.44
N ASP A 54 1.10 -1.08 4.37
CA ASP A 54 2.42 -1.20 3.75
C ASP A 54 3.46 -0.20 4.30
N GLY A 55 4.73 -0.41 3.98
CA GLY A 55 5.82 0.36 4.57
C GLY A 55 6.82 0.94 3.56
N GLY A 56 6.66 0.63 2.30
CA GLY A 56 7.62 1.04 1.29
C GLY A 56 8.96 0.29 1.33
N THR A 57 9.84 0.65 0.43
CA THR A 57 11.19 0.08 0.30
C THR A 57 12.19 0.74 1.26
N PHE A 58 13.39 0.17 1.35
CA PHE A 58 14.50 0.73 2.14
C PHE A 58 14.81 2.20 1.85
N GLY A 59 14.79 2.60 0.59
CA GLY A 59 15.02 3.98 0.18
C GLY A 59 13.99 4.96 0.73
N MET A 60 12.82 4.48 1.13
CA MET A 60 11.73 5.30 1.67
C MET A 60 11.79 5.50 3.19
N ARG A 61 12.66 4.79 3.93
CA ARG A 61 12.72 4.84 5.41
C ARG A 61 12.79 6.26 5.96
N ARG A 62 13.72 7.05 5.44
CA ARG A 62 13.90 8.43 5.89
C ARG A 62 12.65 9.26 5.59
N THR A 63 12.16 9.20 4.36
CA THR A 63 10.95 9.91 3.93
C THR A 63 9.73 9.52 4.76
N LEU A 64 9.58 8.24 5.07
CA LEU A 64 8.47 7.73 5.89
C LEU A 64 8.53 8.32 7.31
N ILE A 65 9.69 8.29 7.97
CA ILE A 65 9.89 8.87 9.31
C ILE A 65 9.63 10.38 9.28
N GLU A 66 10.17 11.09 8.30
CA GLU A 66 9.97 12.53 8.14
C GLU A 66 8.50 12.89 7.93
N ARG A 67 7.78 12.13 7.10
CA ARG A 67 6.35 12.36 6.82
C ARG A 67 5.45 12.01 8.01
N LEU A 68 5.77 10.99 8.79
CA LEU A 68 5.13 10.74 10.07
C LEU A 68 5.39 11.89 11.06
N GLY A 69 6.64 12.35 11.16
CA GLY A 69 7.01 13.48 12.01
C GLY A 69 6.28 14.78 11.66
N GLN A 70 6.06 15.07 10.37
CA GLN A 70 5.25 16.21 9.91
C GLN A 70 3.78 16.16 10.37
N ARG A 71 3.30 14.96 10.72
CA ARG A 71 1.97 14.69 11.27
C ARG A 71 1.96 14.62 12.81
N GLY A 72 3.09 14.95 13.44
CA GLY A 72 3.27 14.86 14.88
C GLY A 72 3.39 13.42 15.40
N LEU A 73 3.73 12.47 14.52
CA LEU A 73 3.82 11.05 14.83
C LEU A 73 5.25 10.53 14.74
N ALA A 74 5.53 9.50 15.52
CA ALA A 74 6.72 8.68 15.41
C ALA A 74 6.32 7.23 15.08
N PRO A 75 7.22 6.37 14.57
CA PRO A 75 6.91 4.97 14.30
C PRO A 75 6.29 4.22 15.49
N ARG A 76 6.66 4.54 16.72
CA ARG A 76 6.11 3.93 17.96
C ARG A 76 4.63 4.24 18.20
N ASP A 77 4.06 5.26 17.54
CA ASP A 77 2.66 5.65 17.71
C ASP A 77 1.73 4.79 16.82
N VAL A 78 2.28 4.10 15.82
CA VAL A 78 1.56 3.14 14.98
C VAL A 78 1.26 1.88 15.80
N THR A 79 -0.01 1.53 15.92
CA THR A 79 -0.46 0.37 16.71
C THR A 79 -0.48 -0.93 15.92
N ASP A 80 -0.70 -0.82 14.60
CA ASP A 80 -0.82 -1.96 13.69
C ASP A 80 -0.11 -1.65 12.37
N MET A 81 0.66 -2.59 11.84
CA MET A 81 1.20 -2.54 10.49
C MET A 81 0.59 -3.68 9.68
N LEU A 82 -0.12 -3.35 8.62
CA LEU A 82 -0.84 -4.29 7.78
C LEU A 82 -0.08 -4.43 6.46
N LEU A 83 0.48 -5.59 6.21
CA LEU A 83 1.23 -5.89 4.99
C LEU A 83 0.30 -6.56 3.98
N THR A 84 0.20 -5.99 2.78
CA THR A 84 -0.57 -6.60 1.69
C THR A 84 0.11 -7.87 1.21
N HIS A 85 1.42 -7.87 1.09
CA HIS A 85 2.23 -9.01 0.68
C HIS A 85 3.72 -8.86 1.07
N SER A 86 4.53 -9.85 0.71
CA SER A 86 5.90 -10.01 1.19
C SER A 86 6.98 -9.34 0.34
N HIS A 87 6.65 -8.70 -0.79
CA HIS A 87 7.65 -8.02 -1.61
C HIS A 87 8.33 -6.88 -0.87
N HIS A 88 9.60 -6.66 -1.20
CA HIS A 88 10.48 -5.74 -0.46
C HIS A 88 9.99 -4.29 -0.40
N ASP A 89 9.29 -3.83 -1.43
CA ASP A 89 8.80 -2.46 -1.52
C ASP A 89 7.47 -2.22 -0.80
N HIS A 90 6.90 -3.25 -0.18
CA HIS A 90 5.74 -3.17 0.72
C HIS A 90 6.12 -3.53 2.17
N SER A 91 7.02 -4.48 2.36
CA SER A 91 7.18 -5.16 3.63
C SER A 91 8.40 -4.74 4.46
N VAL A 92 9.58 -4.48 3.87
CA VAL A 92 10.86 -4.39 4.61
C VAL A 92 10.89 -3.39 5.76
N ASN A 93 10.04 -2.37 5.73
CA ASN A 93 10.01 -1.34 6.76
C ASN A 93 9.17 -1.70 7.99
N TRP A 94 8.60 -2.92 8.07
CA TRP A 94 7.96 -3.39 9.29
C TRP A 94 8.90 -3.27 10.51
N THR A 95 10.20 -3.38 10.30
CA THR A 95 11.22 -3.26 11.35
C THR A 95 11.29 -1.88 12.01
N LEU A 96 10.75 -0.83 11.39
CA LEU A 96 10.61 0.49 12.01
C LEU A 96 9.49 0.54 13.06
N PHE A 97 8.55 -0.40 12.99
CA PHE A 97 7.34 -0.44 13.80
C PHE A 97 7.35 -1.61 14.77
N SER A 98 8.50 -1.85 15.41
CA SER A 98 8.75 -3.02 16.25
C SER A 98 7.78 -3.20 17.43
N GLY A 99 7.12 -2.14 17.87
CA GLY A 99 6.10 -2.19 18.91
C GLY A 99 4.67 -2.40 18.39
N ALA A 100 4.45 -2.31 17.08
CA ALA A 100 3.16 -2.52 16.46
C ALA A 100 2.83 -4.01 16.30
N ARG A 101 1.56 -4.35 16.23
CA ARG A 101 1.12 -5.66 15.73
C ARG A 101 1.37 -5.70 14.23
N ILE A 102 2.17 -6.65 13.77
CA ILE A 102 2.49 -6.83 12.35
C ILE A 102 1.55 -7.89 11.77
N VAL A 103 0.74 -7.51 10.79
CA VAL A 103 -0.25 -8.39 10.16
C VAL A 103 0.18 -8.71 8.74
N ILE A 104 0.15 -9.97 8.36
CA ILE A 104 0.39 -10.47 7.00
C ILE A 104 -0.52 -11.69 6.76
N GLY A 105 -0.86 -12.00 5.51
CA GLY A 105 -1.60 -13.21 5.19
C GLY A 105 -0.86 -14.48 5.62
N ALA A 106 -1.56 -15.44 6.24
CA ALA A 106 -0.95 -16.71 6.63
C ALA A 106 -0.34 -17.44 5.42
N GLN A 107 -1.10 -17.54 4.33
CA GLN A 107 -0.65 -18.14 3.07
C GLN A 107 0.53 -17.36 2.46
N GLU A 108 0.52 -16.04 2.56
CA GLU A 108 1.60 -15.18 2.05
C GLU A 108 2.90 -15.43 2.79
N LEU A 109 2.85 -15.43 4.12
CA LEU A 109 4.03 -15.68 4.93
C LEU A 109 4.60 -17.07 4.66
N ASP A 110 3.76 -18.12 4.66
CA ASP A 110 4.22 -19.48 4.42
C ASP A 110 4.84 -19.64 3.02
N TRP A 111 4.23 -19.07 1.98
CA TRP A 111 4.79 -19.06 0.64
C TRP A 111 6.14 -18.33 0.58
N SER A 112 6.24 -17.13 1.18
CA SER A 112 7.45 -16.30 1.15
C SER A 112 8.68 -16.98 1.78
N LEU A 113 8.46 -17.94 2.67
CA LEU A 113 9.53 -18.72 3.32
C LEU A 113 10.02 -19.89 2.46
N THR A 114 9.29 -20.24 1.40
CA THR A 114 9.60 -21.39 0.53
C THR A 114 10.22 -20.98 -0.80
N VAL A 115 10.11 -19.69 -1.20
CA VAL A 115 10.68 -19.23 -2.47
C VAL A 115 12.20 -19.30 -2.45
N PRO A 116 12.82 -19.71 -3.56
CA PRO A 116 14.28 -19.70 -3.69
C PRO A 116 14.82 -18.28 -3.60
N TRP A 117 15.95 -18.13 -2.93
CA TRP A 117 16.57 -16.82 -2.71
C TRP A 117 16.97 -16.14 -4.00
N GLY A 118 16.56 -14.86 -4.13
CA GLY A 118 16.89 -14.01 -5.27
C GLY A 118 16.09 -14.27 -6.54
N GLU A 119 15.13 -15.19 -6.52
CA GLU A 119 14.28 -15.48 -7.69
C GLU A 119 13.01 -14.59 -7.75
N THR A 120 12.64 -13.98 -6.64
CA THR A 120 11.45 -13.14 -6.52
C THR A 120 11.78 -11.84 -5.80
N PRO A 121 10.93 -10.80 -5.86
CA PRO A 121 11.08 -9.59 -5.06
C PRO A 121 10.82 -9.76 -3.56
N VAL A 122 10.63 -10.97 -3.06
CA VAL A 122 10.44 -11.26 -1.63
C VAL A 122 11.67 -10.83 -0.83
N ALA A 123 11.44 -10.21 0.31
CA ALA A 123 12.49 -9.87 1.27
C ALA A 123 12.76 -11.04 2.23
N GLU A 124 13.41 -12.10 1.75
CA GLU A 124 13.47 -13.43 2.40
C GLU A 124 13.98 -13.39 3.84
N LEU A 125 15.06 -12.62 4.11
CA LEU A 125 15.62 -12.47 5.46
C LEU A 125 14.62 -11.78 6.40
N TYR A 126 13.88 -10.79 5.89
CA TYR A 126 12.88 -10.06 6.66
C TYR A 126 11.66 -10.91 6.97
N MET A 127 11.25 -11.77 6.05
CA MET A 127 10.14 -12.72 6.26
C MET A 127 10.53 -13.82 7.24
N LYS A 128 11.79 -14.32 7.19
CA LYS A 128 12.32 -15.28 8.18
C LYS A 128 12.32 -14.68 9.59
N GLU A 129 12.77 -13.44 9.74
CA GLU A 129 12.77 -12.75 11.03
C GLU A 129 11.32 -12.50 11.50
N LEU A 130 10.44 -12.05 10.60
CA LEU A 130 9.04 -11.78 10.90
C LEU A 130 8.32 -13.04 11.43
N LYS A 131 8.64 -14.23 10.89
CA LYS A 131 8.02 -15.52 11.32
C LYS A 131 8.11 -15.75 12.82
N THR A 132 9.15 -15.25 13.45
CA THR A 132 9.39 -15.41 14.89
C THR A 132 9.11 -14.14 15.69
N TRP A 133 8.60 -13.09 15.04
CA TRP A 133 8.40 -11.80 15.69
C TRP A 133 7.26 -11.85 16.71
N PRO A 134 7.45 -11.35 17.94
CA PRO A 134 6.49 -11.53 19.04
C PRO A 134 5.10 -10.93 18.78
N THR A 135 5.03 -9.89 17.95
CA THR A 135 3.77 -9.20 17.62
C THR A 135 3.21 -9.57 16.25
N LEU A 136 3.76 -10.61 15.62
CA LEU A 136 3.23 -11.14 14.37
C LEU A 136 1.79 -11.66 14.57
N HIS A 137 0.96 -11.32 13.62
CA HIS A 137 -0.37 -11.88 13.44
C HIS A 137 -0.56 -12.33 11.99
N THR A 138 -0.87 -13.59 11.78
CA THR A 138 -1.15 -14.15 10.46
C THR A 138 -2.66 -14.12 10.21
N ALA A 139 -3.09 -13.32 9.23
CA ALA A 139 -4.49 -13.12 8.93
C ALA A 139 -5.04 -14.19 7.98
N SER A 140 -6.32 -14.54 8.19
CA SER A 140 -7.11 -15.39 7.32
C SER A 140 -8.04 -14.57 6.42
N ASP A 141 -8.58 -15.20 5.36
CA ASP A 141 -9.60 -14.57 4.51
C ASP A 141 -10.86 -14.22 5.30
N GLY A 142 -11.38 -13.00 5.12
CA GLY A 142 -12.56 -12.51 5.81
C GLY A 142 -12.33 -12.06 7.24
N GLU A 143 -11.10 -12.07 7.76
CA GLU A 143 -10.79 -11.67 9.12
C GLU A 143 -10.81 -10.14 9.29
N GLU A 144 -11.42 -9.66 10.38
CA GLU A 144 -11.29 -8.26 10.80
C GLU A 144 -9.92 -8.04 11.47
N VAL A 145 -9.01 -7.40 10.74
CA VAL A 145 -7.61 -7.20 11.17
C VAL A 145 -7.37 -5.86 11.87
N PHE A 146 -8.30 -4.93 11.74
CA PHE A 146 -8.29 -3.63 12.41
C PHE A 146 -9.75 -3.18 12.55
N PRO A 147 -10.14 -2.36 13.53
CA PRO A 147 -11.53 -1.97 13.69
C PRO A 147 -12.17 -1.51 12.37
N GLY A 148 -13.22 -2.22 11.93
CA GLY A 148 -13.94 -1.98 10.68
C GLY A 148 -13.16 -2.32 9.39
N MET A 149 -11.98 -2.91 9.49
CA MET A 149 -11.17 -3.30 8.33
C MET A 149 -11.01 -4.81 8.22
N THR A 150 -11.49 -5.38 7.12
CA THR A 150 -11.44 -6.81 6.83
C THR A 150 -10.36 -7.10 5.79
N ALA A 151 -9.59 -8.16 6.02
CA ALA A 151 -8.63 -8.70 5.05
C ALA A 151 -9.32 -9.70 4.13
N HIS A 152 -9.00 -9.63 2.83
CA HIS A 152 -9.48 -10.59 1.83
C HIS A 152 -8.30 -11.10 1.01
N ILE A 153 -8.26 -12.42 0.73
CA ILE A 153 -7.25 -12.98 -0.15
C ILE A 153 -7.54 -12.54 -1.58
N ALA A 154 -6.56 -11.93 -2.21
CA ALA A 154 -6.56 -11.50 -3.60
C ALA A 154 -5.24 -11.96 -4.27
N GLY A 155 -5.10 -13.27 -4.38
CA GLY A 155 -3.90 -13.90 -4.94
C GLY A 155 -3.67 -13.55 -6.40
N GLY A 156 -2.54 -14.03 -6.91
CA GLY A 156 -2.12 -13.90 -8.31
C GLY A 156 -0.85 -13.09 -8.46
N HIS A 157 -0.75 -11.89 -7.91
CA HIS A 157 0.52 -11.17 -7.82
C HIS A 157 1.51 -11.94 -6.94
N THR A 158 1.08 -12.31 -5.74
CA THR A 158 1.63 -13.38 -4.91
C THR A 158 0.49 -14.32 -4.48
N PRO A 159 0.77 -15.57 -4.09
CA PRO A 159 -0.29 -16.54 -3.79
C PRO A 159 -1.19 -16.16 -2.61
N GLY A 160 -0.66 -15.50 -1.60
CA GLY A 160 -1.38 -15.14 -0.37
C GLY A 160 -1.62 -13.64 -0.20
N HIS A 161 -1.50 -12.87 -1.28
CA HIS A 161 -1.71 -11.43 -1.27
C HIS A 161 -3.03 -11.04 -0.61
N LEU A 162 -3.02 -10.03 0.26
CA LEU A 162 -4.20 -9.47 0.91
C LEU A 162 -4.60 -8.13 0.32
N VAL A 163 -5.89 -7.92 0.19
CA VAL A 163 -6.50 -6.59 0.08
C VAL A 163 -7.23 -6.27 1.37
N PHE A 164 -7.27 -4.99 1.76
CA PHE A 164 -7.98 -4.57 2.95
C PHE A 164 -9.18 -3.71 2.57
N VAL A 165 -10.34 -4.02 3.17
CA VAL A 165 -11.58 -3.27 2.96
C VAL A 165 -11.98 -2.61 4.26
N LEU A 166 -11.87 -1.28 4.33
CA LEU A 166 -12.32 -0.48 5.46
C LEU A 166 -13.77 -0.04 5.25
N ARG A 167 -14.65 -0.48 6.12
CA ARG A 167 -16.09 -0.16 6.08
C ARG A 167 -16.36 1.19 6.72
N GLY A 168 -16.80 2.14 5.92
CA GLY A 168 -17.28 3.43 6.44
C GLY A 168 -18.80 3.51 6.49
N ALA A 169 -19.32 4.61 7.07
CA ALA A 169 -20.76 4.82 7.19
C ALA A 169 -21.45 4.92 5.81
N ASP A 170 -20.92 5.77 4.93
CA ASP A 170 -21.54 6.07 3.63
C ASP A 170 -20.86 5.33 2.46
N ARG A 171 -19.59 5.04 2.57
CA ARG A 171 -18.74 4.42 1.53
C ARG A 171 -17.60 3.66 2.17
N ASP A 172 -16.93 2.83 1.39
CA ASP A 172 -15.81 2.01 1.82
C ASP A 172 -14.49 2.49 1.18
N ALA A 173 -13.36 2.18 1.82
CA ALA A 173 -12.04 2.29 1.20
C ALA A 173 -11.43 0.91 1.00
N ILE A 174 -10.87 0.68 -0.19
CA ILE A 174 -10.33 -0.60 -0.63
C ILE A 174 -8.85 -0.39 -0.94
N PHE A 175 -7.97 -0.98 -0.13
CA PHE A 175 -6.53 -0.95 -0.31
C PHE A 175 -6.12 -2.21 -1.08
N THR A 176 -5.74 -2.03 -2.33
CA THR A 176 -5.56 -3.17 -3.24
C THR A 176 -4.18 -3.79 -3.18
N GLY A 177 -3.18 -3.08 -2.61
CA GLY A 177 -1.79 -3.49 -2.80
C GLY A 177 -1.51 -3.76 -4.28
N ASP A 178 -0.81 -4.82 -4.56
CA ASP A 178 -0.41 -5.22 -5.90
C ASP A 178 -1.35 -6.24 -6.57
N ALA A 179 -2.49 -6.55 -5.94
CA ALA A 179 -3.59 -7.23 -6.64
C ALA A 179 -4.09 -6.40 -7.83
N ALA A 180 -3.96 -5.05 -7.72
CA ALA A 180 -4.00 -4.11 -8.84
C ALA A 180 -3.14 -2.90 -8.47
N LYS A 181 -1.97 -2.77 -9.08
CA LYS A 181 -0.98 -1.74 -8.76
C LYS A 181 -1.42 -0.34 -9.14
N ASN A 182 -2.20 -0.20 -10.20
CA ASN A 182 -2.52 1.10 -10.78
C ASN A 182 -3.80 1.06 -11.63
N ARG A 183 -4.19 2.24 -12.09
CA ARG A 183 -5.38 2.41 -12.94
C ARG A 183 -5.34 1.56 -14.21
N ALA A 184 -4.19 1.43 -14.85
CA ALA A 184 -4.10 0.69 -16.12
C ALA A 184 -4.39 -0.81 -15.90
N GLU A 185 -3.89 -1.40 -14.82
CA GLU A 185 -4.16 -2.79 -14.46
C GLU A 185 -5.64 -3.02 -14.14
N MET A 186 -6.26 -2.10 -13.39
CA MET A 186 -7.70 -2.14 -13.14
C MET A 186 -8.51 -2.14 -14.44
N LEU A 187 -8.18 -1.26 -15.39
CA LEU A 187 -8.94 -1.10 -16.64
C LEU A 187 -8.67 -2.22 -17.65
N SER A 188 -7.47 -2.75 -17.70
CA SER A 188 -7.09 -3.83 -18.63
C SER A 188 -7.44 -5.23 -18.13
N HIS A 189 -7.80 -5.37 -16.84
CA HIS A 189 -8.00 -6.66 -16.16
C HIS A 189 -6.74 -7.56 -16.22
N ALA A 190 -5.57 -6.96 -16.32
CA ALA A 190 -4.28 -7.64 -16.40
C ALA A 190 -3.25 -6.90 -15.57
N ALA A 191 -2.34 -7.61 -14.92
CA ALA A 191 -1.25 -7.04 -14.15
C ALA A 191 0.11 -7.43 -14.74
N ASP A 192 1.02 -6.47 -14.69
CA ASP A 192 2.43 -6.72 -14.95
C ASP A 192 3.07 -7.38 -13.72
N MET A 193 4.02 -8.28 -13.93
CA MET A 193 4.70 -9.02 -12.86
C MET A 193 3.72 -9.77 -11.94
N SER A 194 3.05 -10.76 -12.48
CA SER A 194 2.13 -11.62 -11.74
C SER A 194 2.69 -13.04 -11.64
N TYR A 195 2.62 -13.64 -10.44
CA TYR A 195 2.96 -15.05 -10.22
C TYR A 195 1.96 -15.98 -10.96
N ASP A 196 0.67 -15.65 -10.91
CA ASP A 196 -0.39 -16.32 -11.68
C ASP A 196 -1.31 -15.29 -12.33
N PRO A 197 -1.15 -15.01 -13.64
CA PRO A 197 -1.96 -14.03 -14.36
C PRO A 197 -3.46 -14.33 -14.35
N SER A 198 -3.86 -15.60 -14.33
CA SER A 198 -5.28 -15.97 -14.34
C SER A 198 -5.95 -15.68 -13.01
N VAL A 199 -5.27 -15.98 -11.91
CA VAL A 199 -5.72 -15.66 -10.56
C VAL A 199 -5.72 -14.13 -10.33
N THR A 200 -4.70 -13.42 -10.85
CA THR A 200 -4.69 -11.95 -10.82
C THR A 200 -5.89 -11.34 -11.52
N ALA A 201 -6.25 -11.82 -12.70
CA ALA A 201 -7.44 -11.34 -13.41
C ALA A 201 -8.72 -11.54 -12.58
N ALA A 202 -8.86 -12.71 -11.94
CA ALA A 202 -10.00 -12.98 -11.04
C ALA A 202 -10.00 -12.05 -9.81
N SER A 203 -8.82 -11.74 -9.24
CA SER A 203 -8.67 -10.79 -8.15
C SER A 203 -9.06 -9.36 -8.57
N ILE A 204 -8.68 -8.92 -9.77
CA ILE A 204 -9.11 -7.63 -10.31
C ILE A 204 -10.63 -7.57 -10.50
N GLU A 205 -11.25 -8.65 -10.96
CA GLU A 205 -12.72 -8.74 -11.05
C GLU A 205 -13.39 -8.64 -9.66
N MET A 206 -12.81 -9.26 -8.64
CA MET A 206 -13.27 -9.11 -7.26
C MET A 206 -13.14 -7.65 -6.80
N LEU A 207 -12.02 -6.99 -7.09
CA LEU A 207 -11.83 -5.57 -6.77
C LEU A 207 -12.87 -4.67 -7.45
N TRP A 208 -13.21 -4.92 -8.72
CA TRP A 208 -14.28 -4.21 -9.41
C TRP A 208 -15.64 -4.40 -8.74
N LYS A 209 -15.98 -5.62 -8.28
CA LYS A 209 -17.21 -5.88 -7.54
C LYS A 209 -17.24 -5.11 -6.22
N LEU A 210 -16.15 -5.12 -5.44
CA LEU A 210 -16.02 -4.36 -4.21
C LEU A 210 -16.14 -2.85 -4.46
N TRP A 211 -15.46 -2.33 -5.47
CA TRP A 211 -15.46 -0.90 -5.78
C TRP A 211 -16.83 -0.38 -6.20
N ARG A 212 -17.59 -1.20 -6.95
CA ARG A 212 -18.96 -0.88 -7.41
C ARG A 212 -20.04 -1.19 -6.37
N SER A 213 -19.69 -1.84 -5.26
CA SER A 213 -20.69 -2.31 -4.28
C SER A 213 -21.45 -1.17 -3.60
N ARG A 214 -20.83 0.01 -3.49
CA ARG A 214 -21.46 1.22 -2.93
C ARG A 214 -20.99 2.45 -3.72
N PRO A 215 -21.87 3.44 -3.95
CA PRO A 215 -21.48 4.72 -4.57
C PRO A 215 -20.41 5.43 -3.74
N GLY A 216 -19.43 6.02 -4.42
CA GLY A 216 -18.36 6.79 -3.76
C GLY A 216 -17.28 5.96 -3.06
N ASN A 217 -17.29 4.63 -3.18
CA ASN A 217 -16.19 3.79 -2.71
C ASN A 217 -14.87 4.27 -3.29
N ILE A 218 -13.83 4.21 -2.47
CA ILE A 218 -12.48 4.68 -2.82
C ILE A 218 -11.58 3.46 -3.01
N LEU A 219 -10.91 3.39 -4.15
CA LEU A 219 -9.87 2.41 -4.41
C LEU A 219 -8.50 3.07 -4.20
N ILE A 220 -7.65 2.43 -3.40
CA ILE A 220 -6.29 2.90 -3.08
C ILE A 220 -5.30 1.85 -3.57
N PRO A 221 -4.71 2.05 -4.77
CA PRO A 221 -3.81 1.08 -5.39
C PRO A 221 -2.44 1.02 -4.72
N GLY A 222 -1.73 -0.10 -4.93
CA GLY A 222 -0.37 -0.29 -4.42
C GLY A 222 0.64 0.71 -4.97
N HIS A 223 0.52 1.11 -6.23
CA HIS A 223 1.48 2.00 -6.90
C HIS A 223 0.83 3.15 -7.65
N ASP A 224 -0.29 3.68 -7.19
CA ASP A 224 -0.97 4.80 -7.84
C ASP A 224 -1.72 5.68 -6.84
N MET A 225 -2.33 6.73 -7.36
CA MET A 225 -3.20 7.62 -6.60
C MET A 225 -4.51 6.94 -6.21
N PRO A 226 -5.14 7.32 -5.09
CA PRO A 226 -6.51 6.95 -4.80
C PRO A 226 -7.46 7.33 -5.94
N MET A 227 -8.47 6.51 -6.18
CA MET A 227 -9.46 6.69 -7.24
C MET A 227 -10.88 6.50 -6.75
N VAL A 228 -11.82 7.16 -7.42
CA VAL A 228 -13.27 6.96 -7.28
C VAL A 228 -13.89 6.70 -8.65
N LEU A 229 -15.09 6.13 -8.66
CA LEU A 229 -15.93 6.09 -9.86
C LEU A 229 -16.82 7.33 -9.87
N ASP A 230 -16.87 8.02 -11.01
CA ASP A 230 -17.83 9.11 -11.21
C ASP A 230 -19.25 8.57 -11.51
N GLY A 231 -20.19 9.49 -11.71
CA GLY A 231 -21.59 9.13 -12.01
C GLY A 231 -21.79 8.26 -13.26
N ASP A 232 -20.85 8.31 -14.20
CA ASP A 232 -20.83 7.50 -15.41
C ASP A 232 -20.05 6.18 -15.24
N GLY A 233 -19.53 5.90 -14.05
CA GLY A 233 -18.71 4.74 -13.74
C GLY A 233 -17.28 4.81 -14.27
N LYS A 234 -16.80 5.99 -14.66
CA LYS A 234 -15.41 6.22 -15.09
C LYS A 234 -14.51 6.49 -13.89
N THR A 235 -13.28 6.03 -13.99
CA THR A 235 -12.28 6.24 -12.95
C THR A 235 -11.80 7.68 -12.91
N ARG A 236 -11.74 8.26 -11.70
CA ARG A 236 -11.15 9.58 -11.43
C ARG A 236 -10.18 9.51 -10.28
N TYR A 237 -9.03 10.14 -10.44
CA TYR A 237 -8.07 10.29 -9.34
C TYR A 237 -8.57 11.26 -8.27
N VAL A 238 -8.20 10.99 -7.02
CA VAL A 238 -8.46 11.86 -5.87
C VAL A 238 -7.17 12.60 -5.52
N GLY A 239 -7.18 13.92 -5.66
CA GLY A 239 -6.02 14.76 -5.43
C GLY A 239 -5.10 14.91 -6.65
N GLU A 240 -3.91 15.43 -6.42
CA GLU A 240 -2.89 15.66 -7.44
C GLU A 240 -1.72 14.69 -7.28
N ARG A 241 -1.02 14.38 -8.38
CA ARG A 241 0.13 13.47 -8.37
C ARG A 241 1.37 14.16 -7.81
N GLU A 242 1.92 13.57 -6.73
CA GLU A 242 3.19 13.96 -6.13
C GLU A 242 4.33 13.06 -6.64
N ALA A 243 4.74 13.22 -7.88
CA ALA A 243 5.85 12.41 -8.39
C ALA A 243 6.91 13.30 -9.02
N ALA A 244 8.12 13.26 -8.48
CA ALA A 244 9.28 13.99 -8.99
C ALA A 244 10.58 13.30 -8.60
N ILE A 245 11.62 13.54 -9.41
CA ILE A 245 12.99 13.12 -9.13
C ILE A 245 13.83 14.37 -8.94
N SER A 246 14.63 14.41 -7.87
CA SER A 246 15.67 15.43 -7.69
C SER A 246 17.02 14.84 -8.12
N SER A 247 17.70 15.49 -9.02
CA SER A 247 18.94 15.00 -9.62
C SER A 247 20.02 16.06 -9.59
N TRP A 248 21.27 15.64 -9.52
CA TRP A 248 22.45 16.50 -9.51
C TRP A 248 23.13 16.42 -10.89
N PHE A 249 22.96 17.46 -11.70
CA PHE A 249 23.60 17.59 -13.02
C PHE A 249 24.61 18.74 -13.06
N GLY A 250 24.73 19.52 -11.99
CA GLY A 250 25.65 20.64 -11.85
C GLY A 250 26.90 20.28 -11.02
N ASP A 251 27.74 21.26 -10.76
CA ASP A 251 29.01 21.09 -10.06
C ASP A 251 28.93 21.23 -8.53
N SER A 252 27.74 21.45 -7.97
CA SER A 252 27.50 21.58 -6.53
C SER A 252 26.40 20.65 -6.05
N ILE A 253 26.61 20.04 -4.87
CA ILE A 253 25.59 19.22 -4.19
C ILE A 253 24.36 20.04 -3.74
N GLU A 254 24.48 21.36 -3.70
CA GLU A 254 23.39 22.27 -3.36
C GLU A 254 22.49 22.58 -4.56
N GLN A 255 22.97 22.29 -5.78
CA GLN A 255 22.24 22.52 -7.04
C GLN A 255 21.54 21.25 -7.49
N THR A 256 20.23 21.21 -7.33
CA THR A 256 19.40 20.09 -7.80
C THR A 256 18.46 20.52 -8.91
N THR A 257 18.28 19.62 -9.87
CA THR A 257 17.26 19.74 -10.91
C THR A 257 16.06 18.90 -10.52
N LEU A 258 14.87 19.50 -10.43
CA LEU A 258 13.62 18.80 -10.17
C LEU A 258 12.97 18.38 -11.48
N ILE A 259 12.84 17.07 -11.69
CA ILE A 259 12.15 16.47 -12.84
C ILE A 259 10.79 15.97 -12.36
N ARG A 260 9.72 16.59 -12.82
CA ARG A 260 8.35 16.17 -12.48
C ARG A 260 7.95 14.95 -13.33
N LEU A 261 7.43 13.91 -12.66
CA LEU A 261 6.94 12.69 -13.28
C LEU A 261 5.39 12.72 -13.38
N THR A 262 4.85 13.89 -13.64
CA THR A 262 3.42 14.11 -13.84
C THR A 262 3.16 14.20 -15.33
N VAL A 263 2.26 13.34 -15.84
CA VAL A 263 1.72 13.52 -17.18
C VAL A 263 0.53 14.47 -17.05
N GLY A 264 0.56 15.54 -17.83
CA GLY A 264 -0.50 16.53 -17.85
C GLY A 264 -1.80 15.97 -18.43
#